data_7da6ba107215c5b1361c21b31ac964ae
#
_entry.id   7da6ba107215c5b1361c21b31ac964ae
#
_cell.length_a   1.000
_cell.length_b   1.000
_cell.length_c   1.000
_cell.angle_alpha   90.00
_cell.angle_beta   90.00
_cell.angle_gamma   90.00
#
_symmetry.space_group_name_H-M   'P 1'
#
loop_
_entity.id
_entity.type
_entity.pdbx_description
1 polymer ?
#
loop_
_entity_poly.entity_id
_entity_poly.type
_entity_poly.pdbx_seq_one_letter_code
_entity_poly.pdbx_strand_id
1 'polypeptide(L)'
;GATLCIPTAFCSYTGEALDQKTPLLRSMEAIDTQSIRLLRLFGNTTSKKVTPSVGPEQEYFIVDRQKYLQRKDLIFTGRTLFGAMPPKGQEMDDHYFGAIRERIAAYMKDVNKELWKLGVSAKTQHNEVAPAQHELAPIYAECNVAVDHNQIIMETLKKVAGRHGLQCLLHEKPFAGVNGSGKHDNWSITTDDGINLLEPGKTPHENVQFLLVLTCILKAVDEHAALLRAAAADVGNDHRLGAVSYTHLRAHETTLHL
;
A
#
# COMPACT_ATOMS: atom_id res chain seq x y z
N GLY A 1 -11.72 21.36 -3.24
CA GLY A 1 -10.77 22.47 -3.26
C GLY A 1 -10.54 23.00 -4.67
N ALA A 2 -9.75 24.05 -4.80
CA ALA A 2 -9.42 24.69 -6.08
C ALA A 2 -8.06 24.23 -6.65
N THR A 3 -7.56 23.06 -6.22
CA THR A 3 -6.27 22.54 -6.67
C THR A 3 -6.49 21.55 -7.81
N LEU A 4 -5.84 21.79 -8.94
CA LEU A 4 -5.75 20.85 -10.06
C LEU A 4 -4.49 20.01 -9.89
N CYS A 5 -4.65 18.69 -9.82
CA CYS A 5 -3.53 17.74 -9.79
C CYS A 5 -3.33 17.17 -11.20
N ILE A 6 -2.14 17.36 -11.75
CA ILE A 6 -1.78 16.87 -13.09
C ILE A 6 -0.73 15.76 -12.91
N PRO A 7 -1.03 14.49 -13.21
CA PRO A 7 -0.03 13.44 -13.20
C PRO A 7 1.08 13.77 -14.20
N THR A 8 2.33 13.66 -13.77
CA THR A 8 3.48 14.08 -14.56
C THR A 8 4.62 13.07 -14.41
N ALA A 9 5.35 12.83 -15.48
CA ALA A 9 6.60 12.08 -15.47
C ALA A 9 7.73 12.97 -15.98
N PHE A 10 8.92 12.86 -15.37
CA PHE A 10 10.08 13.65 -15.71
C PHE A 10 11.21 12.77 -16.24
N CYS A 11 11.70 13.10 -17.41
CA CYS A 11 12.89 12.48 -17.97
C CYS A 11 13.83 13.55 -18.54
N SER A 12 15.11 13.21 -18.67
CA SER A 12 16.10 14.06 -19.33
C SER A 12 15.84 14.12 -20.84
N TYR A 13 16.52 15.03 -21.54
CA TYR A 13 16.47 15.10 -22.98
C TYR A 13 16.93 13.80 -23.66
N THR A 14 17.87 13.09 -23.05
CA THR A 14 18.40 11.80 -23.51
C THR A 14 17.60 10.59 -23.01
N GLY A 15 16.55 10.82 -22.23
CA GLY A 15 15.58 9.79 -21.81
C GLY A 15 15.84 9.15 -20.44
N GLU A 16 16.85 9.60 -19.69
CA GLU A 16 17.07 9.10 -18.33
C GLU A 16 15.92 9.54 -17.40
N ALA A 17 15.51 8.65 -16.52
CA ALA A 17 14.48 8.93 -15.53
C ALA A 17 14.98 9.95 -14.50
N LEU A 18 14.22 11.00 -14.26
CA LEU A 18 14.48 12.03 -13.25
C LEU A 18 13.50 11.93 -12.07
N ASP A 19 12.59 10.98 -12.10
CA ASP A 19 11.56 10.72 -11.09
C ASP A 19 11.36 9.21 -10.88
N GLN A 20 10.43 8.85 -10.00
CA GLN A 20 10.05 7.46 -9.77
C GLN A 20 8.91 7.00 -10.72
N LYS A 21 8.18 7.92 -11.33
CA LYS A 21 7.08 7.61 -12.24
C LYS A 21 7.58 7.01 -13.56
N THR A 22 8.64 7.55 -14.11
CA THR A 22 9.24 7.06 -15.36
C THR A 22 9.68 5.60 -15.26
N PRO A 23 10.42 5.14 -14.22
CA PRO A 23 10.72 3.72 -14.02
C PRO A 23 9.47 2.85 -13.89
N LEU A 24 8.45 3.31 -13.18
CA LEU A 24 7.18 2.59 -13.05
C LEU A 24 6.53 2.36 -14.41
N LEU A 25 6.37 3.39 -15.23
CA LEU A 25 5.76 3.27 -16.55
C LEU A 25 6.55 2.34 -17.47
N ARG A 26 7.88 2.42 -17.46
CA ARG A 26 8.76 1.52 -18.21
C ARG A 26 8.67 0.08 -17.75
N SER A 27 8.54 -0.16 -16.45
CA SER A 27 8.37 -1.50 -15.89
C SER A 27 7.04 -2.12 -16.31
N MET A 28 5.97 -1.31 -16.39
CA MET A 28 4.66 -1.76 -16.88
C MET A 28 4.71 -2.14 -18.37
N GLU A 29 5.42 -1.38 -19.20
CA GLU A 29 5.63 -1.71 -20.60
C GLU A 29 6.47 -2.98 -20.77
N ALA A 30 7.51 -3.14 -19.97
CA ALA A 30 8.34 -4.34 -19.98
C ALA A 30 7.55 -5.59 -19.59
N ILE A 31 6.72 -5.51 -18.54
CA ILE A 31 5.87 -6.61 -18.09
C ILE A 31 4.84 -6.97 -19.19
N ASP A 32 4.21 -5.99 -19.81
CA ASP A 32 3.28 -6.19 -20.93
C ASP A 32 3.96 -6.98 -22.05
N THR A 33 5.07 -6.47 -22.56
CA THR A 33 5.81 -7.07 -23.67
C THR A 33 6.25 -8.51 -23.38
N GLN A 34 6.82 -8.77 -22.20
CA GLN A 34 7.32 -10.10 -21.87
C GLN A 34 6.18 -11.08 -21.54
N SER A 35 5.11 -10.61 -20.91
CA SER A 35 3.95 -11.46 -20.63
C SER A 35 3.22 -11.87 -21.90
N ILE A 36 3.02 -10.96 -22.85
CA ILE A 36 2.45 -11.31 -24.16
C ILE A 36 3.35 -12.32 -24.91
N ARG A 37 4.66 -12.13 -24.87
CA ARG A 37 5.60 -13.08 -25.47
C ARG A 37 5.48 -14.48 -24.84
N LEU A 38 5.36 -14.54 -23.50
CA LEU A 38 5.15 -15.78 -22.76
C LEU A 38 3.82 -16.45 -23.15
N LEU A 39 2.73 -15.68 -23.14
CA LEU A 39 1.38 -16.16 -23.48
C LEU A 39 1.31 -16.78 -24.88
N ARG A 40 2.05 -16.22 -25.85
CA ARG A 40 2.15 -16.80 -27.21
C ARG A 40 2.74 -18.22 -27.21
N LEU A 41 3.66 -18.53 -26.29
CA LEU A 41 4.21 -19.88 -26.13
C LEU A 41 3.19 -20.88 -25.58
N PHE A 42 2.19 -20.40 -24.82
CA PHE A 42 1.05 -21.20 -24.35
C PHE A 42 -0.11 -21.25 -25.35
N GLY A 43 0.07 -20.73 -26.56
CA GLY A 43 -0.95 -20.77 -27.62
C GLY A 43 -2.03 -19.67 -27.49
N ASN A 44 -1.89 -18.75 -26.56
CA ASN A 44 -2.80 -17.59 -26.49
C ASN A 44 -2.54 -16.65 -27.67
N THR A 45 -3.53 -16.49 -28.55
CA THR A 45 -3.47 -15.63 -29.74
C THR A 45 -4.41 -14.42 -29.64
N THR A 46 -5.25 -14.35 -28.60
CA THR A 46 -6.32 -13.34 -28.44
C THR A 46 -5.83 -12.12 -27.68
N SER A 47 -5.18 -12.31 -26.54
CA SER A 47 -4.73 -11.20 -25.68
C SER A 47 -3.73 -10.30 -26.42
N LYS A 48 -3.92 -9.00 -26.30
CA LYS A 48 -3.09 -7.97 -26.96
C LYS A 48 -2.28 -7.15 -25.98
N LYS A 49 -2.70 -7.10 -24.72
CA LYS A 49 -2.07 -6.31 -23.67
C LYS A 49 -2.14 -7.05 -22.33
N VAL A 50 -1.12 -6.86 -21.52
CA VAL A 50 -1.08 -7.30 -20.12
C VAL A 50 -0.83 -6.09 -19.23
N THR A 51 -1.66 -5.92 -18.21
CA THR A 51 -1.60 -4.76 -17.33
C THR A 51 -1.40 -5.22 -15.88
N PRO A 52 -0.36 -4.74 -15.19
CA PRO A 52 -0.25 -4.94 -13.75
C PRO A 52 -1.24 -4.04 -13.02
N SER A 53 -1.92 -4.60 -12.04
CA SER A 53 -2.82 -3.88 -11.13
C SER A 53 -2.35 -4.02 -9.70
N VAL A 54 -2.65 -3.03 -8.86
CA VAL A 54 -2.33 -3.05 -7.44
C VAL A 54 -3.46 -2.43 -6.61
N GLY A 55 -3.71 -3.01 -5.43
CA GLY A 55 -4.56 -2.47 -4.39
C GLY A 55 -3.70 -2.15 -3.16
N PRO A 56 -3.18 -0.93 -3.05
CA PRO A 56 -2.37 -0.54 -1.90
C PRO A 56 -3.26 -0.30 -0.67
N GLU A 57 -2.95 -0.96 0.43
CA GLU A 57 -3.58 -0.76 1.72
C GLU A 57 -2.81 0.32 2.49
N GLN A 58 -3.49 1.32 3.03
CA GLN A 58 -2.86 2.37 3.82
C GLN A 58 -3.25 2.24 5.28
N GLU A 59 -2.34 1.75 6.09
CA GLU A 59 -2.46 1.83 7.54
C GLU A 59 -2.02 3.22 8.04
N TYR A 60 -2.64 3.68 9.11
CA TYR A 60 -2.36 4.99 9.68
C TYR A 60 -2.81 5.07 11.15
N PHE A 61 -2.23 6.00 11.90
CA PHE A 61 -2.66 6.30 13.27
C PHE A 61 -3.45 7.60 13.32
N ILE A 62 -4.47 7.64 14.19
CA ILE A 62 -5.26 8.83 14.45
C ILE A 62 -5.13 9.21 15.93
N VAL A 63 -4.69 10.44 16.18
CA VAL A 63 -4.55 11.00 17.52
C VAL A 63 -5.33 12.32 17.65
N ASP A 64 -5.64 12.69 18.88
CA ASP A 64 -6.24 13.99 19.16
C ASP A 64 -5.29 15.13 18.79
N ARG A 65 -5.78 16.12 18.02
CA ARG A 65 -4.95 17.20 17.50
C ARG A 65 -4.37 18.10 18.61
N GLN A 66 -5.13 18.34 19.67
CA GLN A 66 -4.64 19.17 20.78
C GLN A 66 -3.49 18.47 21.52
N LYS A 67 -3.57 17.15 21.68
CA LYS A 67 -2.49 16.35 22.28
C LYS A 67 -1.27 16.28 21.36
N TYR A 68 -1.48 16.11 20.06
CA TYR A 68 -0.40 16.16 19.06
C TYR A 68 0.38 17.47 19.11
N LEU A 69 -0.32 18.62 19.17
CA LEU A 69 0.31 19.93 19.22
C LEU A 69 1.16 20.20 20.46
N GLN A 70 0.98 19.42 21.53
CA GLN A 70 1.81 19.46 22.75
C GLN A 70 3.08 18.60 22.64
N ARG A 71 3.22 17.80 21.58
CA ARG A 71 4.29 16.83 21.40
C ARG A 71 5.20 17.24 20.25
N LYS A 72 6.29 17.93 20.58
CA LYS A 72 7.28 18.39 19.59
C LYS A 72 7.94 17.24 18.82
N ASP A 73 8.16 16.09 19.47
CA ASP A 73 8.69 14.90 18.83
C ASP A 73 7.74 14.41 17.71
N LEU A 74 6.44 14.29 17.96
CA LEU A 74 5.48 13.93 16.91
C LEU A 74 5.42 14.95 15.77
N ILE A 75 5.51 16.24 16.09
CA ILE A 75 5.46 17.33 15.09
C ILE A 75 6.69 17.29 14.17
N PHE A 76 7.89 17.14 14.75
CA PHE A 76 9.14 17.27 14.00
C PHE A 76 9.62 15.96 13.38
N THR A 77 9.30 14.80 13.99
CA THR A 77 9.81 13.51 13.55
C THR A 77 8.74 12.52 13.10
N GLY A 78 7.45 12.85 13.30
CA GLY A 78 6.32 11.94 13.01
C GLY A 78 6.17 10.79 14.02
N ARG A 79 7.08 10.64 14.99
CA ARG A 79 7.08 9.57 15.99
C ARG A 79 7.40 10.07 17.38
N THR A 80 7.02 9.31 18.40
CA THR A 80 7.45 9.58 19.78
C THR A 80 8.90 9.20 20.00
N LEU A 81 9.67 10.06 20.64
CA LEU A 81 11.06 9.80 21.03
C LEU A 81 11.19 9.39 22.49
N PHE A 82 10.24 9.77 23.32
CA PHE A 82 10.18 9.51 24.75
C PHE A 82 8.72 9.52 25.24
N GLY A 83 8.50 9.07 26.46
CA GLY A 83 7.20 9.03 27.13
C GLY A 83 6.87 7.65 27.66
N ALA A 84 5.80 7.58 28.44
CA ALA A 84 5.31 6.32 28.98
C ALA A 84 4.63 5.49 27.88
N MET A 85 4.67 4.18 28.05
CA MET A 85 3.87 3.25 27.24
C MET A 85 2.37 3.55 27.44
N PRO A 86 1.54 3.31 26.42
CA PRO A 86 0.09 3.44 26.59
C PRO A 86 -0.40 2.46 27.67
N PRO A 87 -1.44 2.83 28.44
CA PRO A 87 -1.99 1.96 29.50
C PRO A 87 -2.61 0.68 28.94
N LYS A 88 -2.94 0.66 27.67
CA LYS A 88 -3.47 -0.47 26.92
C LYS A 88 -2.59 -0.74 25.71
N GLY A 89 -2.16 -1.99 25.56
CA GLY A 89 -1.38 -2.46 24.41
C GLY A 89 -2.26 -3.16 23.38
N GLN A 90 -1.81 -4.30 22.91
CA GLN A 90 -2.43 -5.11 21.85
C GLN A 90 -3.02 -6.43 22.38
N GLU A 91 -3.34 -6.48 23.66
CA GLU A 91 -3.83 -7.68 24.33
C GLU A 91 -5.09 -8.19 23.65
N MET A 92 -5.08 -9.48 23.30
CA MET A 92 -6.21 -10.20 22.67
C MET A 92 -6.68 -9.58 21.33
N ASP A 93 -5.87 -8.73 20.69
CA ASP A 93 -6.23 -7.99 19.47
C ASP A 93 -7.57 -7.22 19.62
N ASP A 94 -7.86 -6.77 20.80
CA ASP A 94 -9.17 -6.22 21.14
C ASP A 94 -9.49 -4.90 20.44
N HIS A 95 -8.47 -4.16 20.00
CA HIS A 95 -8.68 -2.98 19.15
C HIS A 95 -9.10 -3.40 17.74
N TYR A 96 -8.46 -4.42 17.16
CA TYR A 96 -8.76 -4.92 15.83
C TYR A 96 -10.22 -5.41 15.72
N PHE A 97 -10.67 -6.18 16.69
CA PHE A 97 -12.05 -6.70 16.76
C PHE A 97 -13.04 -5.74 17.40
N GLY A 98 -12.59 -4.59 17.90
CA GLY A 98 -13.39 -3.61 18.58
C GLY A 98 -14.24 -2.73 17.67
N ALA A 99 -15.24 -2.08 18.25
CA ALA A 99 -16.06 -1.11 17.54
C ALA A 99 -15.25 0.15 17.20
N ILE A 100 -15.47 0.70 16.01
CA ILE A 100 -14.93 2.00 15.61
C ILE A 100 -15.67 3.08 16.42
N ARG A 101 -14.93 3.91 17.14
CA ARG A 101 -15.51 5.02 17.93
C ARG A 101 -16.20 6.03 17.02
N GLU A 102 -17.32 6.58 17.45
CA GLU A 102 -18.16 7.49 16.67
C GLU A 102 -17.40 8.65 16.02
N ARG A 103 -16.49 9.30 16.76
CA ARG A 103 -15.65 10.39 16.23
C ARG A 103 -14.75 9.91 15.08
N ILE A 104 -14.23 8.70 15.17
CA ILE A 104 -13.38 8.09 14.12
C ILE A 104 -14.24 7.65 12.93
N ALA A 105 -15.41 7.06 13.18
CA ALA A 105 -16.35 6.69 12.12
C ALA A 105 -16.81 7.91 11.32
N ALA A 106 -17.10 9.03 11.98
CA ALA A 106 -17.41 10.29 11.31
C ALA A 106 -16.28 10.81 10.43
N TYR A 107 -15.05 10.75 10.93
CA TYR A 107 -13.85 11.08 10.16
C TYR A 107 -13.70 10.16 8.92
N MET A 108 -13.78 8.85 9.11
CA MET A 108 -13.66 7.87 8.03
C MET A 108 -14.73 8.08 6.95
N LYS A 109 -15.97 8.35 7.35
CA LYS A 109 -17.07 8.66 6.42
C LYS A 109 -16.78 9.89 5.57
N ASP A 110 -16.20 10.94 6.16
CA ASP A 110 -15.87 12.15 5.42
C ASP A 110 -14.63 11.96 4.52
N VAL A 111 -13.64 11.17 4.95
CA VAL A 111 -12.53 10.74 4.09
C VAL A 111 -13.06 10.05 2.83
N ASN A 112 -13.96 9.08 2.98
CA ASN A 112 -14.56 8.39 1.83
C ASN A 112 -15.26 9.35 0.87
N LYS A 113 -16.08 10.28 1.38
CA LYS A 113 -16.78 11.26 0.55
C LYS A 113 -15.81 12.13 -0.25
N GLU A 114 -14.71 12.60 0.39
CA GLU A 114 -13.72 13.41 -0.30
C GLU A 114 -12.96 12.60 -1.36
N LEU A 115 -12.61 11.36 -1.07
CA LEU A 115 -11.95 10.45 -2.01
C LEU A 115 -12.85 10.10 -3.21
N TRP A 116 -14.13 9.82 -2.99
CA TRP A 116 -15.08 9.54 -4.07
C TRP A 116 -15.25 10.73 -5.01
N LYS A 117 -15.27 11.96 -4.49
CA LYS A 117 -15.28 13.18 -5.32
C LYS A 117 -14.05 13.32 -6.22
N LEU A 118 -12.93 12.68 -5.83
CA LEU A 118 -11.68 12.67 -6.57
C LEU A 118 -11.52 11.43 -7.48
N GLY A 119 -12.55 10.58 -7.54
CA GLY A 119 -12.53 9.34 -8.33
C GLY A 119 -11.75 8.19 -7.68
N VAL A 120 -11.37 8.31 -6.41
CA VAL A 120 -10.69 7.25 -5.69
C VAL A 120 -11.71 6.35 -5.00
N SER A 121 -11.78 5.08 -5.40
CA SER A 121 -12.73 4.10 -4.88
C SER A 121 -12.28 3.51 -3.54
N ALA A 122 -12.23 4.33 -2.49
CA ALA A 122 -12.02 3.84 -1.13
C ALA A 122 -13.20 2.96 -0.69
N LYS A 123 -12.93 1.77 -0.16
CA LYS A 123 -13.94 0.76 0.15
C LYS A 123 -13.89 0.29 1.58
N THR A 124 -12.76 -0.21 2.04
CA THR A 124 -12.60 -0.83 3.34
C THR A 124 -11.97 0.14 4.32
N GLN A 125 -12.56 0.23 5.51
CA GLN A 125 -12.02 0.97 6.63
C GLN A 125 -12.32 0.19 7.90
N HIS A 126 -11.28 -0.13 8.67
CA HIS A 126 -11.38 -0.86 9.93
C HIS A 126 -10.30 -0.45 10.93
N ASN A 127 -10.40 -0.97 12.14
CA ASN A 127 -9.34 -0.84 13.13
C ASN A 127 -8.21 -1.82 12.82
N GLU A 128 -6.98 -1.39 13.07
CA GLU A 128 -5.80 -2.24 13.09
C GLU A 128 -5.44 -2.69 14.52
N VAL A 129 -4.41 -3.52 14.65
CA VAL A 129 -4.06 -4.18 15.92
C VAL A 129 -3.56 -3.17 16.96
N ALA A 130 -2.77 -2.19 16.55
CA ALA A 130 -2.25 -1.19 17.49
C ALA A 130 -3.34 -0.20 17.96
N PRO A 131 -3.29 0.26 19.20
CA PRO A 131 -4.21 1.28 19.69
C PRO A 131 -4.18 2.55 18.81
N ALA A 132 -5.35 3.04 18.42
CA ALA A 132 -5.55 4.20 17.55
C ALA A 132 -5.03 4.02 16.10
N GLN A 133 -4.77 2.80 15.68
CA GLN A 133 -4.40 2.45 14.31
C GLN A 133 -5.63 2.01 13.51
N HIS A 134 -5.67 2.40 12.26
CA HIS A 134 -6.75 2.12 11.31
C HIS A 134 -6.17 1.86 9.93
N GLU A 135 -6.99 1.30 9.04
CA GLU A 135 -6.61 1.05 7.66
C GLU A 135 -7.66 1.60 6.69
N LEU A 136 -7.20 1.98 5.52
CA LEU A 136 -8.02 2.28 4.37
C LEU A 136 -7.50 1.48 3.18
N ALA A 137 -8.36 0.64 2.59
CA ALA A 137 -8.07 -0.11 1.37
C ALA A 137 -8.95 0.38 0.23
N PRO A 138 -8.38 0.93 -0.86
CA PRO A 138 -9.12 1.24 -2.08
C PRO A 138 -9.36 -0.03 -2.89
N ILE A 139 -10.30 0.04 -3.84
CA ILE A 139 -10.40 -0.97 -4.91
C ILE A 139 -9.13 -0.87 -5.75
N TYR A 140 -8.56 -2.02 -6.12
CA TYR A 140 -7.39 -2.09 -6.97
C TYR A 140 -7.62 -1.40 -8.33
N ALA A 141 -6.56 -0.87 -8.89
CA ALA A 141 -6.54 -0.24 -10.20
C ALA A 141 -5.24 -0.58 -10.95
N GLU A 142 -5.15 -0.18 -12.21
CA GLU A 142 -3.88 -0.21 -12.94
C GLU A 142 -2.78 0.44 -12.08
N CYS A 143 -1.62 -0.19 -12.04
CA CYS A 143 -0.55 0.14 -11.09
C CYS A 143 -0.19 1.63 -11.08
N ASN A 144 -0.06 2.25 -12.26
CA ASN A 144 0.20 3.68 -12.39
C ASN A 144 -0.89 4.56 -11.73
N VAL A 145 -2.16 4.24 -11.96
CA VAL A 145 -3.31 4.98 -11.41
C VAL A 145 -3.41 4.73 -9.90
N ALA A 146 -3.20 3.51 -9.45
CA ALA A 146 -3.25 3.15 -8.03
C ALA A 146 -2.19 3.88 -7.21
N VAL A 147 -0.98 4.04 -7.75
CA VAL A 147 0.09 4.82 -7.11
C VAL A 147 -0.32 6.29 -6.95
N ASP A 148 -0.89 6.92 -7.98
CA ASP A 148 -1.39 8.28 -7.91
C ASP A 148 -2.55 8.41 -6.91
N HIS A 149 -3.49 7.45 -6.91
CA HIS A 149 -4.57 7.39 -5.93
C HIS A 149 -4.04 7.31 -4.50
N ASN A 150 -2.98 6.55 -4.25
CA ASN A 150 -2.41 6.44 -2.90
C ASN A 150 -1.83 7.78 -2.41
N GLN A 151 -1.21 8.59 -3.27
CA GLN A 151 -0.78 9.96 -2.91
C GLN A 151 -1.98 10.83 -2.51
N ILE A 152 -3.08 10.75 -3.28
CA ILE A 152 -4.32 11.48 -2.98
C ILE A 152 -4.93 10.99 -1.65
N ILE A 153 -4.92 9.69 -1.39
CA ILE A 153 -5.38 9.11 -0.12
C ILE A 153 -4.61 9.68 1.06
N MET A 154 -3.28 9.62 1.03
CA MET A 154 -2.44 10.12 2.12
C MET A 154 -2.68 11.60 2.43
N GLU A 155 -2.83 12.42 1.39
CA GLU A 155 -3.11 13.84 1.55
C GLU A 155 -4.52 14.09 2.10
N THR A 156 -5.51 13.34 1.63
CA THR A 156 -6.91 13.44 2.07
C THR A 156 -7.06 13.02 3.53
N LEU A 157 -6.42 11.93 3.94
CA LEU A 157 -6.40 11.47 5.34
C LEU A 157 -5.93 12.58 6.28
N LYS A 158 -4.83 13.25 5.95
CA LYS A 158 -4.30 14.37 6.76
C LYS A 158 -5.24 15.58 6.79
N LYS A 159 -5.75 16.00 5.64
CA LYS A 159 -6.62 17.19 5.54
C LYS A 159 -7.95 17.00 6.27
N VAL A 160 -8.57 15.85 6.10
CA VAL A 160 -9.87 15.57 6.74
C VAL A 160 -9.69 15.39 8.25
N ALA A 161 -8.60 14.79 8.72
CA ALA A 161 -8.31 14.66 10.15
C ALA A 161 -8.33 16.03 10.84
N GLY A 162 -7.72 17.04 10.24
CA GLY A 162 -7.73 18.40 10.76
C GLY A 162 -9.12 19.01 10.97
N ARG A 163 -10.08 18.69 10.08
CA ARG A 163 -11.48 19.15 10.18
C ARG A 163 -12.22 18.52 11.37
N HIS A 164 -11.81 17.33 11.78
CA HIS A 164 -12.39 16.59 12.92
C HIS A 164 -11.64 16.82 14.24
N GLY A 165 -10.71 17.80 14.30
CA GLY A 165 -9.86 18.00 15.48
C GLY A 165 -8.95 16.81 15.78
N LEU A 166 -8.59 16.07 14.74
CA LEU A 166 -7.71 14.90 14.76
C LEU A 166 -6.41 15.21 14.01
N GLN A 167 -5.42 14.35 14.21
CA GLN A 167 -4.18 14.34 13.44
C GLN A 167 -3.93 12.92 12.94
N CYS A 168 -3.77 12.78 11.64
CA CYS A 168 -3.35 11.55 10.99
C CYS A 168 -1.82 11.47 10.99
N LEU A 169 -1.28 10.35 11.48
CA LEU A 169 0.13 10.04 11.44
C LEU A 169 0.36 8.94 10.40
N LEU A 170 1.18 9.24 9.42
CA LEU A 170 1.55 8.32 8.33
C LEU A 170 2.98 7.78 8.48
N HIS A 171 3.66 8.14 9.57
CA HIS A 171 4.95 7.54 9.90
C HIS A 171 4.75 6.03 10.16
N GLU A 172 5.65 5.21 9.67
CA GLU A 172 5.52 3.75 9.72
C GLU A 172 5.56 3.20 11.15
N LYS A 173 6.25 3.88 12.05
CA LYS A 173 6.37 3.50 13.47
C LYS A 173 6.25 4.71 14.39
N PRO A 174 5.07 5.32 14.54
CA PRO A 174 4.90 6.51 15.38
C PRO A 174 5.02 6.22 16.87
N PHE A 175 4.77 4.99 17.29
CA PHE A 175 4.81 4.58 18.69
C PHE A 175 5.63 3.30 18.88
N ALA A 176 6.64 3.35 19.76
CA ALA A 176 7.41 2.18 20.13
C ALA A 176 6.57 1.16 20.93
N GLY A 177 6.87 -0.12 20.81
CA GLY A 177 6.24 -1.17 21.62
C GLY A 177 4.86 -1.65 21.12
N VAL A 178 4.33 -1.08 20.05
CA VAL A 178 3.10 -1.54 19.37
C VAL A 178 3.38 -1.72 17.87
N ASN A 179 2.46 -2.31 17.13
CA ASN A 179 2.61 -2.49 15.69
C ASN A 179 2.84 -1.15 14.97
N GLY A 180 3.54 -1.21 13.85
CA GLY A 180 3.70 -0.08 12.93
C GLY A 180 2.67 -0.14 11.79
N SER A 181 2.60 0.95 11.03
CA SER A 181 1.76 1.05 9.84
C SER A 181 2.50 0.53 8.62
N GLY A 182 1.87 -0.38 7.92
CA GLY A 182 2.31 -0.88 6.63
C GLY A 182 1.59 -0.24 5.45
N LYS A 183 2.05 -0.63 4.29
CA LYS A 183 1.38 -0.42 3.03
C LYS A 183 1.51 -1.73 2.25
N HIS A 184 0.54 -2.63 2.42
CA HIS A 184 0.51 -3.87 1.67
C HIS A 184 0.10 -3.58 0.22
N ASP A 185 0.88 -4.06 -0.71
CA ASP A 185 0.61 -3.89 -2.14
C ASP A 185 0.13 -5.23 -2.72
N ASN A 186 -1.18 -5.46 -2.64
CA ASN A 186 -1.83 -6.62 -3.28
C ASN A 186 -1.86 -6.38 -4.79
N TRP A 187 -1.21 -7.21 -5.58
CA TRP A 187 -1.06 -6.98 -7.00
C TRP A 187 -1.35 -8.21 -7.85
N SER A 188 -1.70 -7.96 -9.10
CA SER A 188 -1.88 -9.01 -10.10
C SER A 188 -1.47 -8.54 -11.50
N ILE A 189 -1.44 -9.48 -12.45
CA ILE A 189 -1.11 -9.23 -13.85
C ILE A 189 -2.27 -9.81 -14.67
N THR A 190 -3.00 -8.94 -15.39
CA THR A 190 -4.22 -9.34 -16.09
C THR A 190 -4.15 -8.94 -17.57
N THR A 191 -4.61 -9.82 -18.43
CA THR A 191 -4.75 -9.55 -19.88
C THR A 191 -5.93 -8.63 -20.17
N ASP A 192 -5.94 -8.01 -21.33
CA ASP A 192 -7.05 -7.17 -21.82
C ASP A 192 -8.35 -7.95 -22.05
N ASP A 193 -8.30 -9.25 -22.22
CA ASP A 193 -9.46 -10.16 -22.29
C ASP A 193 -9.80 -10.86 -20.95
N GLY A 194 -9.17 -10.41 -19.84
CA GLY A 194 -9.60 -10.76 -18.47
C GLY A 194 -8.93 -11.97 -17.85
N ILE A 195 -7.85 -12.49 -18.42
CA ILE A 195 -7.10 -13.61 -17.83
C ILE A 195 -6.12 -13.07 -16.80
N ASN A 196 -6.29 -13.47 -15.53
CA ASN A 196 -5.31 -13.17 -14.49
C ASN A 196 -4.19 -14.24 -14.52
N LEU A 197 -2.96 -13.82 -14.76
CA LEU A 197 -1.81 -14.73 -14.85
C LEU A 197 -1.38 -15.31 -13.50
N LEU A 198 -1.86 -14.73 -12.40
CA LEU A 198 -1.65 -15.21 -11.02
C LEU A 198 -2.86 -15.97 -10.46
N GLU A 199 -3.83 -16.31 -11.32
CA GLU A 199 -4.97 -17.15 -10.93
C GLU A 199 -4.54 -18.63 -10.92
N PRO A 200 -4.49 -19.27 -9.73
CA PRO A 200 -4.03 -20.66 -9.62
C PRO A 200 -5.03 -21.68 -10.18
N GLY A 201 -6.30 -21.29 -10.26
CA GLY A 201 -7.39 -22.20 -10.64
C GLY A 201 -7.70 -23.23 -9.56
N LYS A 202 -8.50 -24.25 -9.92
CA LYS A 202 -8.91 -25.31 -8.98
C LYS A 202 -7.81 -26.32 -8.66
N THR A 203 -6.87 -26.51 -9.59
CA THR A 203 -5.75 -27.45 -9.47
C THR A 203 -4.43 -26.72 -9.73
N PRO A 204 -3.92 -25.92 -8.76
CA PRO A 204 -2.73 -25.08 -8.96
C PRO A 204 -1.50 -25.84 -9.46
N HIS A 205 -1.29 -27.06 -8.97
CA HIS A 205 -0.16 -27.92 -9.32
C HIS A 205 -0.19 -28.45 -10.79
N GLU A 206 -1.32 -28.35 -11.46
CA GLU A 206 -1.48 -28.72 -12.87
C GLU A 206 -1.46 -27.49 -13.80
N ASN A 207 -1.61 -26.29 -13.22
CA ASN A 207 -1.62 -25.05 -14.00
C ASN A 207 -0.19 -24.59 -14.34
N VAL A 208 0.36 -25.12 -15.41
CA VAL A 208 1.76 -24.86 -15.81
C VAL A 208 1.99 -23.37 -16.10
N GLN A 209 1.02 -22.66 -16.68
CA GLN A 209 1.14 -21.22 -16.93
C GLN A 209 1.27 -20.44 -15.61
N PHE A 210 0.39 -20.71 -14.66
CA PHE A 210 0.47 -20.11 -13.31
C PHE A 210 1.79 -20.43 -12.62
N LEU A 211 2.20 -21.70 -12.60
CA LEU A 211 3.44 -22.14 -11.95
C LEU A 211 4.68 -21.47 -12.59
N LEU A 212 4.69 -21.31 -13.89
CA LEU A 212 5.81 -20.64 -14.57
C LEU A 212 5.86 -19.16 -14.23
N VAL A 213 4.72 -18.45 -14.28
CA VAL A 213 4.65 -17.03 -13.91
C VAL A 213 5.08 -16.84 -12.46
N LEU A 214 4.55 -17.64 -11.53
CA LEU A 214 4.92 -17.62 -10.12
C LEU A 214 6.43 -17.84 -9.93
N THR A 215 7.00 -18.83 -10.62
CA THR A 215 8.44 -19.14 -10.53
C THR A 215 9.29 -17.99 -11.06
N CYS A 216 8.88 -17.34 -12.16
CA CYS A 216 9.56 -16.15 -12.67
C CYS A 216 9.56 -15.01 -11.65
N ILE A 217 8.45 -14.79 -10.95
CA ILE A 217 8.34 -13.76 -9.91
C ILE A 217 9.26 -14.10 -8.74
N LEU A 218 9.22 -15.33 -8.21
CA LEU A 218 10.08 -15.76 -7.11
C LEU A 218 11.57 -15.60 -7.46
N LYS A 219 11.94 -15.99 -8.67
CA LYS A 219 13.31 -15.81 -9.17
C LYS A 219 13.69 -14.33 -9.24
N ALA A 220 12.83 -13.49 -9.78
CA ALA A 220 13.08 -12.05 -9.88
C ALA A 220 13.22 -11.40 -8.49
N VAL A 221 12.39 -11.80 -7.51
CA VAL A 221 12.49 -11.34 -6.12
C VAL A 221 13.83 -11.74 -5.49
N ASP A 222 14.30 -12.93 -5.73
CA ASP A 222 15.59 -13.42 -5.23
C ASP A 222 16.77 -12.67 -5.90
N GLU A 223 16.80 -12.64 -7.22
CA GLU A 223 17.88 -12.00 -8.00
C GLU A 223 17.95 -10.48 -7.78
N HIS A 224 16.83 -9.82 -7.55
CA HIS A 224 16.73 -8.37 -7.35
C HIS A 224 16.40 -7.95 -5.91
N ALA A 225 16.63 -8.82 -4.93
CA ALA A 225 16.34 -8.57 -3.51
C ALA A 225 17.01 -7.30 -2.98
N ALA A 226 18.21 -6.94 -3.48
CA ALA A 226 18.88 -5.71 -3.09
C ALA A 226 18.12 -4.46 -3.56
N LEU A 227 17.55 -4.48 -4.76
CA LEU A 227 16.73 -3.39 -5.28
C LEU A 227 15.42 -3.24 -4.52
N LEU A 228 14.75 -4.37 -4.19
CA LEU A 228 13.54 -4.37 -3.38
C LEU A 228 13.81 -3.79 -1.99
N ARG A 229 14.92 -4.20 -1.35
CA ARG A 229 15.32 -3.63 -0.07
C ARG A 229 15.60 -2.14 -0.15
N ALA A 230 16.29 -1.68 -1.19
CA ALA A 230 16.56 -0.25 -1.41
C ALA A 230 15.27 0.55 -1.61
N ALA A 231 14.27 -0.01 -2.30
CA ALA A 231 12.97 0.63 -2.51
C ALA A 231 12.14 0.73 -1.21
N ALA A 232 12.28 -0.24 -0.30
CA ALA A 232 11.55 -0.28 0.97
C ALA A 232 12.30 0.36 2.14
N ALA A 233 13.62 0.55 2.02
CA ALA A 233 14.48 1.03 3.10
C ALA A 233 14.47 2.57 3.17
N ASP A 234 13.58 3.11 3.99
CA ASP A 234 13.71 4.46 4.49
C ASP A 234 13.82 4.47 6.03
N VAL A 235 14.12 5.63 6.61
CA VAL A 235 14.36 5.76 8.06
C VAL A 235 13.12 5.38 8.88
N GLY A 236 11.92 5.68 8.39
CA GLY A 236 10.67 5.31 9.05
C GLY A 236 10.46 3.80 9.04
N ASN A 237 10.76 3.16 7.91
CA ASN A 237 10.59 1.71 7.73
C ASN A 237 11.59 0.90 8.56
N ASP A 238 12.81 1.38 8.76
CA ASP A 238 13.79 0.75 9.65
C ASP A 238 13.25 0.60 11.08
N HIS A 239 12.55 1.61 11.58
CA HIS A 239 11.87 1.52 12.87
C HIS A 239 10.72 0.52 12.89
N ARG A 240 10.01 0.36 11.78
CA ARG A 240 8.90 -0.61 11.64
C ARG A 240 9.42 -2.04 11.56
N LEU A 241 10.52 -2.29 10.88
CA LEU A 241 11.09 -3.62 10.68
C LEU A 241 11.41 -4.39 11.96
N GLY A 242 11.55 -3.72 13.09
CA GLY A 242 11.67 -4.32 14.42
C GLY A 242 10.32 -4.63 15.10
N ALA A 243 9.18 -4.37 14.45
CA ALA A 243 7.86 -4.66 15.00
C ALA A 243 7.48 -6.14 14.82
N VAL A 244 6.61 -6.65 15.71
CA VAL A 244 6.19 -8.07 15.74
C VAL A 244 5.54 -8.51 14.42
N SER A 245 4.80 -7.63 13.75
CA SER A 245 4.19 -7.91 12.44
C SER A 245 5.23 -8.27 11.37
N TYR A 246 6.41 -7.68 11.40
CA TYR A 246 7.48 -7.97 10.43
C TYR A 246 8.14 -9.34 10.67
N THR A 247 8.17 -9.83 11.89
CA THR A 247 8.71 -11.18 12.20
C THR A 247 7.80 -12.25 11.60
N HIS A 248 6.51 -11.98 11.45
CA HIS A 248 5.54 -12.86 10.77
C HIS A 248 5.53 -12.65 9.25
N LEU A 249 6.00 -11.50 8.75
CA LEU A 249 6.08 -11.16 7.33
C LEU A 249 7.02 -12.06 6.52
N ARG A 250 8.02 -12.69 7.15
CA ARG A 250 8.80 -13.73 6.47
C ARG A 250 7.97 -14.94 6.06
N ALA A 251 6.80 -15.13 6.65
CA ALA A 251 5.91 -16.24 6.36
C ALA A 251 4.67 -15.87 5.52
N HIS A 252 4.19 -14.62 5.55
CA HIS A 252 2.89 -14.24 4.98
C HIS A 252 2.95 -13.22 3.83
N GLU A 253 3.92 -12.33 3.76
CA GLU A 253 4.00 -11.36 2.66
C GLU A 253 4.69 -11.92 1.40
N THR A 254 5.30 -13.10 1.48
CA THR A 254 5.75 -13.86 0.32
C THR A 254 4.75 -14.94 -0.08
N THR A 255 3.72 -15.19 0.68
CA THR A 255 2.59 -15.97 0.25
C THR A 255 1.59 -15.04 -0.41
N LEU A 256 1.55 -15.09 -1.73
CA LEU A 256 0.34 -14.84 -2.46
C LEU A 256 -0.80 -15.44 -1.62
N HIS A 257 -1.76 -14.63 -1.16
CA HIS A 257 -2.99 -15.17 -0.64
C HIS A 257 -3.67 -15.90 -1.79
N LEU A 258 -3.37 -17.19 -1.86
CA LEU A 258 -4.00 -18.16 -2.74
C LEU A 258 -5.40 -18.48 -2.23
#